data_6b5dc1812647b5139d8a7c509d3492bc
#
_entry.id   6b5dc1812647b5139d8a7c509d3492bc
#
_cell.length_a   1.000
_cell.length_b   1.000
_cell.length_c   1.000
_cell.angle_alpha   90.00
_cell.angle_beta   90.00
_cell.angle_gamma   90.00
#
_symmetry.space_group_name_H-M   'P 1'
#
loop_
_entity.id
_entity.type
_entity.pdbx_description
1 polymer ?
#
loop_
_entity_poly.entity_id
_entity_poly.type
_entity_poly.pdbx_seq_one_letter_code
_entity_poly.pdbx_strand_id
1 'polypeptide(L)'
;MLNRIDLRGSHRDPRGLLPRAQLDVSVAVEQIRPVVEAVHAHGFSAIREATERFDGVTLDRLRVPAAAIAAAAETLEPDVRAALEVVIERARKVHADQRRTDVTTKVVPGGTVTERWIPVRRVGLYVPGGLAVYPSTVVMNVVPAQTAGVEALVVASPPQKENGGLPDARVLAACALLGVDEVYAVGGAQAVAMLGYGADGADEGDRCEPVDIITGPGNIWVTAAKRMLRGTVGIDAEAGPTEIAILADDTADPRHVAADLISQAEHDPLAASVLVTDSPALADAVDAEVLRQVATTKHAARVQTALAGEQSGVVLVDDLEQGLRVVDAYAAEHLEIQTRDAREWALRVRNAGAIFVGAWSPVSLGDYAAGSNHVLPTGGCARHSSGLSVQSFLRGVHVVEYDEAALRDVAGHVVALANAEDLPAHGDAVRARFPGGDA
;
A
#
# COMPACT_ATOMS: atom_id res chain seq x y z
N MET A 1 26.81 2.12 -13.32
CA MET A 1 27.01 0.67 -13.06
C MET A 1 26.44 0.40 -11.69
N LEU A 2 25.74 -0.70 -11.55
CA LEU A 2 25.19 -1.17 -10.27
C LEU A 2 26.33 -1.53 -9.30
N ASN A 3 26.16 -1.20 -8.02
CA ASN A 3 27.10 -1.64 -6.98
C ASN A 3 27.12 -3.16 -6.88
N ARG A 4 28.28 -3.76 -6.56
CA ARG A 4 28.40 -5.22 -6.45
C ARG A 4 28.66 -5.63 -5.01
N ILE A 5 27.85 -6.57 -4.54
CA ILE A 5 27.94 -7.21 -3.23
C ILE A 5 28.16 -8.69 -3.44
N ASP A 6 29.30 -9.21 -2.99
CA ASP A 6 29.63 -10.64 -3.11
C ASP A 6 29.32 -11.36 -1.78
N LEU A 7 28.29 -12.18 -1.78
CA LEU A 7 27.87 -12.99 -0.63
C LEU A 7 28.27 -14.47 -0.79
N ARG A 8 28.98 -14.83 -1.85
CA ARG A 8 29.44 -16.21 -2.09
C ARG A 8 30.34 -16.66 -0.92
N GLY A 9 30.13 -17.90 -0.47
CA GLY A 9 30.81 -18.44 0.70
C GLY A 9 30.40 -17.81 2.03
N SER A 10 29.45 -16.87 2.04
CA SER A 10 28.98 -16.22 3.27
C SER A 10 27.81 -16.98 3.90
N HIS A 11 27.91 -17.25 5.21
CA HIS A 11 26.82 -17.82 6.02
C HIS A 11 26.21 -16.78 6.98
N ARG A 12 26.57 -15.50 6.82
CA ARG A 12 26.02 -14.41 7.65
C ARG A 12 24.56 -14.13 7.28
N ASP A 13 23.82 -13.60 8.25
CA ASP A 13 22.49 -13.03 7.97
C ASP A 13 22.63 -11.90 6.95
N PRO A 14 21.99 -11.99 5.79
CA PRO A 14 22.17 -10.98 4.74
C PRO A 14 21.49 -9.66 5.03
N ARG A 15 20.56 -9.57 5.99
CA ARG A 15 19.73 -8.37 6.26
C ARG A 15 20.50 -7.07 6.42
N GLY A 16 21.66 -7.11 7.07
CA GLY A 16 22.52 -5.95 7.28
C GLY A 16 23.51 -5.67 6.13
N LEU A 17 23.51 -6.49 5.09
CA LEU A 17 24.45 -6.42 3.96
C LEU A 17 23.76 -6.00 2.65
N LEU A 18 22.43 -6.00 2.62
CA LEU A 18 21.65 -5.76 1.41
C LEU A 18 21.44 -4.26 1.17
N PRO A 19 21.50 -3.83 -0.10
CA PRO A 19 21.33 -2.44 -0.46
C PRO A 19 19.87 -2.02 -0.23
N ARG A 20 19.66 -0.92 0.48
CA ARG A 20 18.32 -0.38 0.71
C ARG A 20 18.39 1.12 1.00
N ALA A 21 17.47 1.88 0.46
CA ALA A 21 17.34 3.28 0.79
C ALA A 21 16.99 3.43 2.28
N GLN A 22 17.76 4.26 2.99
CA GLN A 22 17.49 4.60 4.38
C GLN A 22 16.70 5.90 4.42
N LEU A 23 15.46 5.84 4.88
CA LEU A 23 14.64 7.02 5.18
C LEU A 23 14.34 7.06 6.66
N ASP A 24 14.74 8.14 7.31
CA ASP A 24 14.34 8.40 8.69
C ASP A 24 13.00 9.12 8.72
N VAL A 25 11.93 8.30 8.75
CA VAL A 25 10.55 8.81 8.86
C VAL A 25 10.37 9.61 10.16
N SER A 26 11.17 9.36 11.21
CA SER A 26 11.04 10.06 12.48
C SER A 26 11.46 11.54 12.35
N VAL A 27 12.50 11.83 11.57
CA VAL A 27 12.87 13.20 11.22
C VAL A 27 11.76 13.89 10.43
N ALA A 28 11.18 13.19 9.46
CA ALA A 28 10.08 13.74 8.67
C ALA A 28 8.85 14.02 9.54
N VAL A 29 8.53 13.16 10.51
CA VAL A 29 7.43 13.38 11.48
C VAL A 29 7.61 14.71 12.21
N GLU A 30 8.80 14.99 12.74
CA GLU A 30 9.03 16.25 13.45
C GLU A 30 8.89 17.48 12.53
N GLN A 31 9.29 17.36 11.27
CA GLN A 31 9.20 18.45 10.30
C GLN A 31 7.76 18.76 9.87
N ILE A 32 6.89 17.75 9.75
CA ILE A 32 5.50 17.95 9.32
C ILE A 32 4.53 18.12 10.50
N ARG A 33 4.95 17.84 11.72
CA ARG A 33 4.11 17.98 12.92
C ARG A 33 3.38 19.33 12.98
N PRO A 34 4.06 20.49 12.77
CA PRO A 34 3.36 21.78 12.79
C PRO A 34 2.24 21.89 11.76
N VAL A 35 2.42 21.27 10.58
CA VAL A 35 1.40 21.28 9.51
C VAL A 35 0.18 20.45 9.93
N VAL A 36 0.41 19.24 10.43
CA VAL A 36 -0.65 18.32 10.86
C VAL A 36 -1.44 18.90 12.03
N GLU A 37 -0.75 19.46 13.02
CA GLU A 37 -1.38 20.12 14.19
C GLU A 37 -2.15 21.39 13.78
N ALA A 38 -1.61 22.19 12.85
CA ALA A 38 -2.32 23.36 12.33
C ALA A 38 -3.62 22.98 11.61
N VAL A 39 -3.59 21.92 10.79
CA VAL A 39 -4.81 21.42 10.12
C VAL A 39 -5.84 20.96 11.15
N HIS A 40 -5.42 20.24 12.19
CA HIS A 40 -6.32 19.81 13.27
C HIS A 40 -6.95 21.00 14.01
N ALA A 41 -6.18 22.06 14.27
CA ALA A 41 -6.65 23.22 15.04
C ALA A 41 -7.45 24.24 14.22
N HIS A 42 -7.11 24.40 12.93
CA HIS A 42 -7.59 25.53 12.11
C HIS A 42 -8.24 25.10 10.79
N GLY A 43 -8.34 23.82 10.48
CA GLY A 43 -9.07 23.27 9.33
C GLY A 43 -8.65 23.91 7.99
N PHE A 44 -9.63 24.44 7.26
CA PHE A 44 -9.43 24.95 5.91
C PHE A 44 -8.35 26.04 5.79
N SER A 45 -8.26 26.94 6.76
CA SER A 45 -7.26 28.02 6.69
C SER A 45 -5.82 27.47 6.69
N ALA A 46 -5.55 26.46 7.52
CA ALA A 46 -4.25 25.82 7.57
C ALA A 46 -3.99 24.96 6.32
N ILE A 47 -4.99 24.27 5.81
CA ILE A 47 -4.89 23.50 4.54
C ILE A 47 -4.55 24.44 3.39
N ARG A 48 -5.23 25.58 3.29
CA ARG A 48 -4.99 26.60 2.27
C ARG A 48 -3.58 27.15 2.33
N GLU A 49 -3.11 27.54 3.52
CA GLU A 49 -1.75 28.04 3.73
C GLU A 49 -0.68 26.98 3.34
N ALA A 50 -0.87 25.73 3.77
CA ALA A 50 0.04 24.63 3.43
C ALA A 50 0.06 24.35 1.92
N THR A 51 -1.11 24.34 1.27
CA THR A 51 -1.21 24.10 -0.17
C THR A 51 -0.59 25.25 -0.98
N GLU A 52 -0.79 26.50 -0.56
CA GLU A 52 -0.12 27.63 -1.19
C GLU A 52 1.40 27.54 -1.06
N ARG A 53 1.88 27.14 0.12
CA ARG A 53 3.32 27.02 0.41
C ARG A 53 3.98 25.87 -0.36
N PHE A 54 3.36 24.70 -0.43
CA PHE A 54 3.99 23.47 -0.93
C PHE A 54 3.63 23.17 -2.40
N ASP A 55 2.39 23.45 -2.80
CA ASP A 55 1.90 23.19 -4.16
C ASP A 55 1.86 24.48 -4.98
N GLY A 56 1.95 25.65 -4.32
CA GLY A 56 1.90 26.98 -4.93
C GLY A 56 0.55 27.31 -5.58
N VAL A 57 -0.52 26.74 -5.02
CA VAL A 57 -1.91 26.94 -5.44
C VAL A 57 -2.68 27.51 -4.27
N THR A 58 -3.39 28.62 -4.50
CA THR A 58 -4.31 29.19 -3.51
C THR A 58 -5.67 28.54 -3.68
N LEU A 59 -6.13 27.81 -2.67
CA LEU A 59 -7.42 27.13 -2.69
C LEU A 59 -8.56 28.09 -2.36
N ASP A 60 -9.59 28.12 -3.19
CA ASP A 60 -10.86 28.78 -2.88
C ASP A 60 -11.83 27.80 -2.18
N ARG A 61 -11.66 26.50 -2.42
CA ARG A 61 -12.44 25.39 -1.83
C ARG A 61 -11.61 24.11 -1.75
N LEU A 62 -12.04 23.19 -0.90
CA LEU A 62 -11.42 21.87 -0.75
C LEU A 62 -11.88 20.89 -1.84
N ARG A 63 -13.21 20.82 -2.04
CA ARG A 63 -13.85 19.82 -2.89
C ARG A 63 -13.79 20.22 -4.37
N VAL A 64 -13.39 19.28 -5.21
CA VAL A 64 -13.42 19.41 -6.66
C VAL A 64 -14.90 19.46 -7.11
N PRO A 65 -15.28 20.42 -7.95
CA PRO A 65 -16.64 20.47 -8.50
C PRO A 65 -16.99 19.22 -9.30
N ALA A 66 -18.18 18.66 -9.11
CA ALA A 66 -18.64 17.48 -9.85
C ALA A 66 -18.59 17.66 -11.38
N ALA A 67 -18.86 18.88 -11.86
CA ALA A 67 -18.74 19.21 -13.28
C ALA A 67 -17.30 19.05 -13.83
N ALA A 68 -16.28 19.34 -12.99
CA ALA A 68 -14.88 19.17 -13.40
C ALA A 68 -14.51 17.67 -13.49
N ILE A 69 -15.03 16.84 -12.59
CA ILE A 69 -14.84 15.38 -12.63
C ILE A 69 -15.50 14.82 -13.91
N ALA A 70 -16.73 15.22 -14.20
CA ALA A 70 -17.43 14.79 -15.40
C ALA A 70 -16.72 15.22 -16.70
N ALA A 71 -16.31 16.49 -16.77
CA ALA A 71 -15.59 17.03 -17.94
C ALA A 71 -14.24 16.30 -18.16
N ALA A 72 -13.53 15.95 -17.10
CA ALA A 72 -12.29 15.17 -17.20
C ALA A 72 -12.51 13.80 -17.83
N ALA A 73 -13.60 13.13 -17.52
CA ALA A 73 -13.95 11.87 -18.15
C ALA A 73 -14.31 12.03 -19.64
N GLU A 74 -14.99 13.11 -20.01
CA GLU A 74 -15.36 13.36 -21.42
C GLU A 74 -14.15 13.69 -22.29
N THR A 75 -13.14 14.36 -21.73
CA THR A 75 -11.93 14.81 -22.45
C THR A 75 -10.76 13.84 -22.38
N LEU A 76 -10.92 12.71 -21.69
CA LEU A 76 -9.86 11.70 -21.57
C LEU A 76 -9.55 11.08 -22.93
N GLU A 77 -8.25 10.97 -23.26
CA GLU A 77 -7.78 10.35 -24.49
C GLU A 77 -8.34 8.93 -24.63
N PRO A 78 -8.84 8.56 -25.82
CA PRO A 78 -9.52 7.25 -26.02
C PRO A 78 -8.68 6.03 -25.62
N ASP A 79 -7.37 6.05 -25.92
CA ASP A 79 -6.45 4.95 -25.59
C ASP A 79 -6.24 4.83 -24.06
N VAL A 80 -6.14 5.96 -23.36
CA VAL A 80 -6.01 5.99 -21.90
C VAL A 80 -7.31 5.50 -21.24
N ARG A 81 -8.46 5.91 -21.77
CA ARG A 81 -9.77 5.43 -21.33
C ARG A 81 -9.86 3.90 -21.46
N ALA A 82 -9.57 3.37 -22.65
CA ALA A 82 -9.62 1.92 -22.90
C ALA A 82 -8.66 1.16 -21.97
N ALA A 83 -7.47 1.69 -21.73
CA ALA A 83 -6.51 1.11 -20.79
C ALA A 83 -7.07 1.08 -19.35
N LEU A 84 -7.62 2.20 -18.86
CA LEU A 84 -8.22 2.25 -17.52
C LEU A 84 -9.40 1.29 -17.37
N GLU A 85 -10.25 1.16 -18.38
CA GLU A 85 -11.38 0.21 -18.37
C GLU A 85 -10.90 -1.24 -18.25
N VAL A 86 -9.82 -1.62 -18.96
CA VAL A 86 -9.18 -2.94 -18.83
C VAL A 86 -8.60 -3.15 -17.44
N VAL A 87 -7.92 -2.15 -16.89
CA VAL A 87 -7.34 -2.20 -15.53
C VAL A 87 -8.44 -2.37 -14.49
N ILE A 88 -9.53 -1.60 -14.60
CA ILE A 88 -10.69 -1.68 -13.70
C ILE A 88 -11.34 -3.06 -13.75
N GLU A 89 -11.57 -3.59 -14.96
CA GLU A 89 -12.17 -4.93 -15.15
C GLU A 89 -11.34 -6.02 -14.48
N ARG A 90 -10.03 -6.03 -14.75
CA ARG A 90 -9.11 -7.05 -14.22
C ARG A 90 -8.95 -6.93 -12.70
N ALA A 91 -8.82 -5.71 -12.18
CA ALA A 91 -8.77 -5.46 -10.74
C ALA A 91 -10.06 -5.95 -10.05
N ARG A 92 -11.23 -5.63 -10.59
CA ARG A 92 -12.53 -6.12 -10.07
C ARG A 92 -12.59 -7.64 -10.02
N LYS A 93 -12.10 -8.31 -11.06
CA LYS A 93 -12.11 -9.77 -11.12
C LYS A 93 -11.26 -10.40 -10.02
N VAL A 94 -10.01 -9.92 -9.84
CA VAL A 94 -9.11 -10.46 -8.83
C VAL A 94 -9.59 -10.12 -7.41
N HIS A 95 -10.03 -8.88 -7.19
CA HIS A 95 -10.49 -8.45 -5.87
C HIS A 95 -11.82 -9.10 -5.47
N ALA A 96 -12.69 -9.47 -6.40
CA ALA A 96 -13.91 -10.22 -6.10
C ALA A 96 -13.61 -11.56 -5.39
N ASP A 97 -12.57 -12.27 -5.84
CA ASP A 97 -12.15 -13.54 -5.25
C ASP A 97 -11.50 -13.40 -3.86
N GLN A 98 -11.10 -12.17 -3.48
CA GLN A 98 -10.53 -11.89 -2.16
C GLN A 98 -11.59 -11.67 -1.07
N ARG A 99 -12.86 -11.57 -1.45
CA ARG A 99 -13.93 -11.26 -0.49
C ARG A 99 -14.12 -12.40 0.51
N ARG A 100 -14.17 -12.04 1.80
CA ARG A 100 -14.43 -13.01 2.87
C ARG A 100 -15.91 -13.17 3.13
N THR A 101 -16.29 -14.38 3.59
CA THR A 101 -17.63 -14.71 4.07
C THR A 101 -17.61 -14.92 5.57
N ASP A 102 -18.73 -14.63 6.23
CA ASP A 102 -18.92 -14.90 7.65
C ASP A 102 -18.77 -16.41 7.94
N VAL A 103 -18.12 -16.74 9.07
CA VAL A 103 -17.89 -18.13 9.48
C VAL A 103 -18.43 -18.34 10.89
N THR A 104 -19.38 -19.25 11.04
CA THR A 104 -19.91 -19.66 12.34
C THR A 104 -19.26 -20.96 12.82
N THR A 105 -18.59 -20.92 13.96
CA THR A 105 -18.05 -22.07 14.65
C THR A 105 -18.97 -22.48 15.79
N LYS A 106 -19.45 -23.72 15.75
CA LYS A 106 -20.15 -24.33 16.89
C LYS A 106 -19.10 -24.81 17.90
N VAL A 107 -18.96 -24.09 18.99
CA VAL A 107 -17.96 -24.37 20.05
C VAL A 107 -18.41 -25.54 20.91
N VAL A 108 -19.68 -25.49 21.34
CA VAL A 108 -20.37 -26.53 22.12
C VAL A 108 -21.84 -26.58 21.68
N PRO A 109 -22.62 -27.62 22.09
CA PRO A 109 -24.08 -27.55 21.96
C PRO A 109 -24.64 -26.31 22.67
N GLY A 110 -25.39 -25.46 21.94
CA GLY A 110 -25.92 -24.21 22.50
C GLY A 110 -24.94 -23.03 22.53
N GLY A 111 -23.68 -23.22 22.11
CA GLY A 111 -22.67 -22.16 22.06
C GLY A 111 -22.03 -22.00 20.69
N THR A 112 -22.11 -20.80 20.10
CA THR A 112 -21.50 -20.46 18.80
C THR A 112 -20.69 -19.18 18.88
N VAL A 113 -19.67 -19.09 18.01
CA VAL A 113 -18.93 -17.87 17.71
C VAL A 113 -18.95 -17.66 16.21
N THR A 114 -19.51 -16.55 15.77
CA THR A 114 -19.54 -16.14 14.38
C THR A 114 -18.54 -15.02 14.14
N GLU A 115 -17.54 -15.24 13.28
CA GLU A 115 -16.69 -14.17 12.77
C GLU A 115 -17.41 -13.50 11.59
N ARG A 116 -17.80 -12.23 11.78
CA ARG A 116 -18.43 -11.41 10.75
C ARG A 116 -17.43 -10.46 10.13
N TRP A 117 -17.43 -10.38 8.80
CA TRP A 117 -16.58 -9.46 8.04
C TRP A 117 -17.36 -8.20 7.68
N ILE A 118 -17.08 -7.12 8.40
CA ILE A 118 -17.80 -5.84 8.29
C ILE A 118 -16.87 -4.80 7.65
N PRO A 119 -17.26 -4.14 6.54
CA PRO A 119 -16.45 -3.08 5.95
C PRO A 119 -16.33 -1.89 6.91
N VAL A 120 -15.25 -1.13 6.80
CA VAL A 120 -15.17 0.22 7.36
C VAL A 120 -16.17 1.10 6.61
N ARG A 121 -16.67 2.14 7.26
CA ARG A 121 -17.73 2.98 6.68
C ARG A 121 -17.19 3.94 5.63
N ARG A 122 -16.05 4.60 5.92
CA ARG A 122 -15.52 5.69 5.10
C ARG A 122 -14.01 5.56 4.93
N VAL A 123 -13.52 5.71 3.70
CA VAL A 123 -12.11 5.52 3.34
C VAL A 123 -11.57 6.75 2.63
N GLY A 124 -10.41 7.24 3.08
CA GLY A 124 -9.63 8.27 2.41
C GLY A 124 -8.55 7.63 1.53
N LEU A 125 -8.59 7.93 0.25
CA LEU A 125 -7.71 7.40 -0.77
C LEU A 125 -6.76 8.51 -1.22
N TYR A 126 -5.50 8.45 -0.81
CA TYR A 126 -4.51 9.43 -1.25
C TYR A 126 -3.90 9.00 -2.60
N VAL A 127 -3.97 9.91 -3.58
CA VAL A 127 -3.39 9.72 -4.91
C VAL A 127 -2.29 10.75 -5.11
N PRO A 128 -1.03 10.35 -5.23
CA PRO A 128 0.06 11.30 -5.39
C PRO A 128 -0.02 12.02 -6.74
N GLY A 129 0.47 13.25 -6.75
CA GLY A 129 0.76 14.05 -7.93
C GLY A 129 2.12 14.71 -7.70
N GLY A 130 2.88 14.95 -8.74
CA GLY A 130 4.20 15.57 -8.62
C GLY A 130 5.10 15.15 -9.78
N LEU A 131 6.14 14.34 -9.54
CA LEU A 131 7.05 13.88 -10.60
C LEU A 131 6.34 13.04 -11.68
N ALA A 132 5.29 12.33 -11.30
CA ALA A 132 4.42 11.57 -12.19
C ALA A 132 2.97 11.64 -11.70
N VAL A 133 2.03 11.34 -12.58
CA VAL A 133 0.60 11.26 -12.29
C VAL A 133 0.16 9.81 -12.39
N TYR A 134 -0.61 9.37 -11.39
CA TYR A 134 -0.94 7.96 -11.21
C TYR A 134 -2.46 7.71 -11.24
N PRO A 135 -3.14 7.78 -12.40
CA PRO A 135 -4.56 7.42 -12.49
C PRO A 135 -4.81 5.94 -12.13
N SER A 136 -3.83 5.07 -12.34
CA SER A 136 -3.86 3.67 -11.90
C SER A 136 -4.00 3.54 -10.38
N THR A 137 -3.39 4.43 -9.59
CA THR A 137 -3.51 4.43 -8.13
C THR A 137 -4.94 4.67 -7.66
N VAL A 138 -5.74 5.45 -8.42
CA VAL A 138 -7.19 5.56 -8.15
C VAL A 138 -7.85 4.19 -8.25
N VAL A 139 -7.58 3.45 -9.33
CA VAL A 139 -8.15 2.10 -9.54
C VAL A 139 -7.74 1.16 -8.42
N MET A 140 -6.43 1.13 -8.09
CA MET A 140 -5.86 0.22 -7.08
C MET A 140 -6.38 0.46 -5.67
N ASN A 141 -6.81 1.67 -5.36
CA ASN A 141 -7.41 2.01 -4.06
C ASN A 141 -8.93 1.84 -4.08
N VAL A 142 -9.61 2.34 -5.11
CA VAL A 142 -11.08 2.37 -5.17
C VAL A 142 -11.67 0.98 -5.37
N VAL A 143 -11.13 0.17 -6.29
CA VAL A 143 -11.72 -1.13 -6.63
C VAL A 143 -11.77 -2.09 -5.42
N PRO A 144 -10.70 -2.33 -4.64
CA PRO A 144 -10.79 -3.20 -3.48
C PRO A 144 -11.71 -2.63 -2.39
N ALA A 145 -11.77 -1.30 -2.19
CA ALA A 145 -12.67 -0.67 -1.24
C ALA A 145 -14.15 -0.84 -1.65
N GLN A 146 -14.47 -0.62 -2.93
CA GLN A 146 -15.81 -0.90 -3.47
C GLN A 146 -16.18 -2.39 -3.33
N THR A 147 -15.24 -3.28 -3.62
CA THR A 147 -15.46 -4.73 -3.51
C THR A 147 -15.67 -5.17 -2.07
N ALA A 148 -15.02 -4.52 -1.10
CA ALA A 148 -15.25 -4.75 0.32
C ALA A 148 -16.67 -4.30 0.77
N GLY A 149 -17.30 -3.39 0.03
CA GLY A 149 -18.60 -2.81 0.38
C GLY A 149 -18.49 -1.55 1.24
N VAL A 150 -17.40 -0.79 1.11
CA VAL A 150 -17.24 0.53 1.76
C VAL A 150 -18.31 1.50 1.25
N GLU A 151 -18.98 2.19 2.15
CA GLU A 151 -20.10 3.09 1.82
C GLU A 151 -19.65 4.42 1.23
N ALA A 152 -18.57 5.01 1.77
CA ALA A 152 -18.07 6.31 1.36
C ALA A 152 -16.59 6.26 0.98
N LEU A 153 -16.29 6.71 -0.24
CA LEU A 153 -14.93 6.77 -0.79
C LEU A 153 -14.57 8.21 -1.09
N VAL A 154 -13.46 8.64 -0.55
CA VAL A 154 -12.94 10.00 -0.67
C VAL A 154 -11.56 9.95 -1.30
N VAL A 155 -11.35 10.68 -2.38
CA VAL A 155 -10.03 10.81 -3.02
C VAL A 155 -9.45 12.18 -2.69
N ALA A 156 -8.20 12.22 -2.24
CA ALA A 156 -7.42 13.45 -2.12
C ALA A 156 -6.20 13.37 -3.05
N SER A 157 -5.98 14.39 -3.86
CA SER A 157 -4.84 14.48 -4.78
C SER A 157 -4.37 15.94 -4.89
N PRO A 158 -3.06 16.19 -5.05
CA PRO A 158 -2.53 17.54 -5.10
C PRO A 158 -3.12 18.36 -6.23
N PRO A 159 -3.44 19.64 -5.98
CA PRO A 159 -3.82 20.58 -7.04
C PRO A 159 -2.62 20.89 -7.93
N GLN A 160 -2.87 21.12 -9.21
CA GLN A 160 -1.86 21.50 -10.19
C GLN A 160 -2.15 22.90 -10.75
N LYS A 161 -1.11 23.75 -10.83
CA LYS A 161 -1.22 25.10 -11.39
C LYS A 161 -1.69 25.08 -12.85
N GLU A 162 -1.14 24.15 -13.61
CA GLU A 162 -1.42 23.96 -15.03
C GLU A 162 -2.85 23.50 -15.29
N ASN A 163 -3.50 22.91 -14.27
CA ASN A 163 -4.90 22.45 -14.32
C ASN A 163 -5.85 23.37 -13.52
N GLY A 164 -5.53 24.64 -13.41
CA GLY A 164 -6.39 25.63 -12.75
C GLY A 164 -6.62 25.37 -11.25
N GLY A 165 -5.66 24.75 -10.58
CA GLY A 165 -5.78 24.41 -9.15
C GLY A 165 -6.58 23.13 -8.88
N LEU A 166 -6.92 22.36 -9.90
CA LEU A 166 -7.53 21.03 -9.77
C LEU A 166 -6.45 19.92 -9.81
N PRO A 167 -6.72 18.73 -9.29
CA PRO A 167 -5.91 17.56 -9.58
C PRO A 167 -5.80 17.28 -11.08
N ASP A 168 -4.81 16.47 -11.47
CA ASP A 168 -4.63 16.08 -12.89
C ASP A 168 -5.93 15.50 -13.48
N ALA A 169 -6.25 15.90 -14.71
CA ALA A 169 -7.47 15.49 -15.37
C ALA A 169 -7.62 13.97 -15.51
N ARG A 170 -6.51 13.23 -15.66
CA ARG A 170 -6.53 11.75 -15.74
C ARG A 170 -6.90 11.10 -14.41
N VAL A 171 -6.49 11.71 -13.27
CA VAL A 171 -6.92 11.28 -11.93
C VAL A 171 -8.41 11.51 -11.75
N LEU A 172 -8.91 12.70 -12.14
CA LEU A 172 -10.35 13.02 -12.07
C LEU A 172 -11.16 12.10 -12.98
N ALA A 173 -10.67 11.81 -14.18
CA ALA A 173 -11.32 10.88 -15.11
C ALA A 173 -11.39 9.45 -14.54
N ALA A 174 -10.33 8.96 -13.89
CA ALA A 174 -10.34 7.67 -13.22
C ALA A 174 -11.37 7.63 -12.07
N CYS A 175 -11.48 8.71 -11.29
CA CYS A 175 -12.54 8.86 -10.28
C CYS A 175 -13.94 8.76 -10.91
N ALA A 176 -14.18 9.47 -12.00
CA ALA A 176 -15.46 9.44 -12.72
C ALA A 176 -15.80 8.04 -13.25
N LEU A 177 -14.83 7.34 -13.87
CA LEU A 177 -15.02 5.97 -14.38
C LEU A 177 -15.37 4.97 -13.27
N LEU A 178 -14.93 5.25 -12.03
CA LEU A 178 -15.20 4.42 -10.84
C LEU A 178 -16.40 4.90 -10.03
N GLY A 179 -17.05 6.00 -10.44
CA GLY A 179 -18.20 6.56 -9.74
C GLY A 179 -17.85 7.23 -8.41
N VAL A 180 -16.62 7.75 -8.27
CA VAL A 180 -16.19 8.53 -7.10
C VAL A 180 -16.38 10.01 -7.39
N ASP A 181 -17.26 10.65 -6.66
CA ASP A 181 -17.63 12.07 -6.80
C ASP A 181 -17.11 12.95 -5.64
N GLU A 182 -16.61 12.34 -4.58
CA GLU A 182 -16.00 13.05 -3.46
C GLU A 182 -14.48 13.10 -3.62
N VAL A 183 -14.01 14.18 -4.27
CA VAL A 183 -12.60 14.42 -4.56
C VAL A 183 -12.17 15.76 -4.00
N TYR A 184 -11.00 15.82 -3.36
CA TYR A 184 -10.42 17.02 -2.78
C TYR A 184 -9.11 17.38 -3.47
N ALA A 185 -8.97 18.68 -3.80
CA ALA A 185 -7.77 19.24 -4.41
C ALA A 185 -6.72 19.58 -3.32
N VAL A 186 -6.29 18.59 -2.56
CA VAL A 186 -5.35 18.75 -1.45
C VAL A 186 -4.28 17.66 -1.53
N GLY A 187 -3.01 18.04 -1.42
CA GLY A 187 -1.86 17.13 -1.45
C GLY A 187 -1.14 17.01 -0.11
N GLY A 188 -0.06 16.22 -0.09
CA GLY A 188 0.91 16.18 1.00
C GLY A 188 0.37 15.78 2.38
N ALA A 189 1.09 16.20 3.42
CA ALA A 189 0.75 15.91 4.80
C ALA A 189 -0.57 16.56 5.24
N GLN A 190 -0.91 17.74 4.66
CA GLN A 190 -2.16 18.42 4.95
C GLN A 190 -3.39 17.67 4.42
N ALA A 191 -3.26 16.93 3.31
CA ALA A 191 -4.33 16.05 2.82
C ALA A 191 -4.58 14.89 3.79
N VAL A 192 -3.51 14.25 4.28
CA VAL A 192 -3.61 13.16 5.27
C VAL A 192 -4.24 13.66 6.56
N ALA A 193 -3.85 14.86 7.04
CA ALA A 193 -4.42 15.47 8.22
C ALA A 193 -5.92 15.82 8.01
N MET A 194 -6.29 16.37 6.85
CA MET A 194 -7.67 16.63 6.47
C MET A 194 -8.52 15.36 6.46
N LEU A 195 -8.02 14.28 5.86
CA LEU A 195 -8.73 13.00 5.85
C LEU A 195 -8.90 12.41 7.24
N GLY A 196 -7.90 12.56 8.11
CA GLY A 196 -7.94 12.00 9.46
C GLY A 196 -8.79 12.78 10.46
N TYR A 197 -8.73 14.11 10.43
CA TYR A 197 -9.45 14.95 11.40
C TYR A 197 -10.74 15.53 10.83
N GLY A 198 -10.93 15.51 9.53
CA GLY A 198 -11.95 16.26 8.85
C GLY A 198 -11.57 17.74 8.71
N ALA A 199 -12.31 18.47 7.89
CA ALA A 199 -12.21 19.92 7.78
C ALA A 199 -13.51 20.50 7.19
N ASP A 200 -14.00 21.60 7.76
CA ASP A 200 -15.00 22.43 7.11
C ASP A 200 -14.29 23.31 6.07
N GLY A 201 -14.81 23.37 4.85
CA GLY A 201 -14.26 24.18 3.77
C GLY A 201 -14.85 25.57 3.68
N ALA A 202 -14.94 26.11 2.46
CA ALA A 202 -15.42 27.47 2.21
C ALA A 202 -16.93 27.65 2.42
N ASP A 203 -17.71 26.60 2.23
CA ASP A 203 -19.17 26.58 2.38
C ASP A 203 -19.64 25.20 2.92
N GLU A 204 -20.96 25.08 3.21
CA GLU A 204 -21.55 23.87 3.78
C GLU A 204 -21.36 22.62 2.87
N GLY A 205 -21.27 22.79 1.55
CA GLY A 205 -21.04 21.72 0.59
C GLY A 205 -19.56 21.36 0.39
N ASP A 206 -18.65 22.06 1.04
CA ASP A 206 -17.19 21.93 0.90
C ASP A 206 -16.53 21.28 2.13
N ARG A 207 -17.27 20.46 2.86
CA ARG A 207 -16.78 19.77 4.06
C ARG A 207 -16.17 18.42 3.72
N CYS A 208 -15.01 18.09 4.31
CA CYS A 208 -14.46 16.75 4.38
C CYS A 208 -14.74 16.14 5.76
N GLU A 209 -15.55 15.08 5.83
CA GLU A 209 -15.72 14.32 7.06
C GLU A 209 -14.51 13.42 7.32
N PRO A 210 -14.13 13.16 8.59
CA PRO A 210 -13.03 12.25 8.89
C PRO A 210 -13.34 10.84 8.41
N VAL A 211 -12.27 10.11 8.07
CA VAL A 211 -12.33 8.74 7.54
C VAL A 211 -11.91 7.71 8.59
N ASP A 212 -12.32 6.45 8.40
CA ASP A 212 -11.92 5.34 9.28
C ASP A 212 -10.52 4.81 8.96
N ILE A 213 -10.12 4.86 7.68
CA ILE A 213 -8.80 4.43 7.20
C ILE A 213 -8.32 5.31 6.05
N ILE A 214 -7.00 5.57 6.02
CA ILE A 214 -6.32 6.27 4.92
C ILE A 214 -5.42 5.28 4.19
N THR A 215 -5.57 5.19 2.86
CA THR A 215 -4.76 4.33 2.00
C THR A 215 -4.14 5.11 0.85
N GLY A 216 -3.19 4.51 0.18
CA GLY A 216 -2.51 5.06 -0.99
C GLY A 216 -1.04 5.39 -0.75
N PRO A 217 -0.20 5.29 -1.79
CA PRO A 217 1.22 5.59 -1.73
C PRO A 217 1.45 7.10 -1.61
N GLY A 218 2.64 7.49 -1.19
CA GLY A 218 3.02 8.90 -1.11
C GLY A 218 4.49 9.06 -0.80
N ASN A 219 4.97 10.29 -0.83
CA ASN A 219 6.32 10.62 -0.43
C ASN A 219 6.50 10.51 1.11
N ILE A 220 7.73 10.74 1.57
CA ILE A 220 8.07 10.65 3.01
C ILE A 220 7.17 11.50 3.91
N TRP A 221 6.68 12.65 3.44
CA TRP A 221 5.82 13.56 4.19
C TRP A 221 4.41 12.97 4.40
N VAL A 222 3.88 12.30 3.37
CA VAL A 222 2.61 11.57 3.42
C VAL A 222 2.74 10.38 4.38
N THR A 223 3.83 9.63 4.28
CA THR A 223 4.13 8.52 5.19
C THR A 223 4.26 8.97 6.63
N ALA A 224 4.97 10.08 6.87
CA ALA A 224 5.12 10.66 8.21
C ALA A 224 3.77 11.11 8.78
N ALA A 225 2.91 11.73 7.96
CA ALA A 225 1.57 12.13 8.39
C ALA A 225 0.68 10.92 8.71
N LYS A 226 0.70 9.86 7.89
CA LYS A 226 0.02 8.59 8.21
C LYS A 226 0.50 8.01 9.53
N ARG A 227 1.82 7.98 9.80
CA ARG A 227 2.40 7.52 11.07
C ARG A 227 1.88 8.34 12.25
N MET A 228 1.79 9.65 12.12
CA MET A 228 1.27 10.53 13.18
C MET A 228 -0.20 10.26 13.50
N LEU A 229 -1.01 9.95 12.50
CA LEU A 229 -2.44 9.70 12.68
C LEU A 229 -2.77 8.24 13.04
N ARG A 230 -1.79 7.34 13.01
CA ARG A 230 -2.00 5.93 13.40
C ARG A 230 -2.50 5.84 14.84
N GLY A 231 -3.65 5.22 15.00
CA GLY A 231 -4.37 5.15 16.29
C GLY A 231 -5.57 6.11 16.35
N THR A 232 -5.57 7.20 15.57
CA THR A 232 -6.76 8.02 15.32
C THR A 232 -7.56 7.45 14.15
N VAL A 233 -6.86 7.12 13.06
CA VAL A 233 -7.40 6.43 11.89
C VAL A 233 -6.56 5.20 11.55
N GLY A 234 -7.13 4.24 10.84
CA GLY A 234 -6.37 3.15 10.23
C GLY A 234 -5.49 3.67 9.08
N ILE A 235 -4.40 2.96 8.80
CA ILE A 235 -3.56 3.19 7.61
C ILE A 235 -3.26 1.86 6.93
N ASP A 236 -3.02 1.89 5.62
CA ASP A 236 -2.58 0.71 4.85
C ASP A 236 -1.16 0.28 5.25
N ALA A 237 -0.17 1.17 5.03
CA ALA A 237 1.22 0.94 5.35
C ALA A 237 1.99 2.26 5.50
N GLU A 238 3.17 2.18 6.11
CA GLU A 238 4.16 3.24 6.08
C GLU A 238 5.08 2.98 4.87
N ALA A 239 4.74 3.55 3.70
CA ALA A 239 5.51 3.35 2.49
C ALA A 239 6.85 4.09 2.53
N GLY A 240 7.94 3.39 2.24
CA GLY A 240 9.25 3.95 1.91
C GLY A 240 9.42 4.14 0.40
N PRO A 241 10.66 4.38 -0.08
CA PRO A 241 10.96 4.33 -1.50
C PRO A 241 10.58 2.99 -2.11
N THR A 242 10.12 3.02 -3.34
CA THR A 242 9.78 1.82 -4.09
C THR A 242 11.01 0.97 -4.37
N GLU A 243 10.86 -0.34 -4.43
CA GLU A 243 11.98 -1.27 -4.55
C GLU A 243 11.63 -2.53 -5.35
N ILE A 244 12.57 -2.97 -6.17
CA ILE A 244 12.53 -4.28 -6.85
C ILE A 244 13.70 -5.14 -6.42
N ALA A 245 13.46 -6.43 -6.24
CA ALA A 245 14.49 -7.46 -6.27
C ALA A 245 14.20 -8.45 -7.41
N ILE A 246 15.22 -8.84 -8.15
CA ILE A 246 15.13 -9.85 -9.21
C ILE A 246 16.04 -11.01 -8.84
N LEU A 247 15.49 -12.20 -8.63
CA LEU A 247 16.24 -13.44 -8.50
C LEU A 247 16.37 -14.10 -9.88
N ALA A 248 17.58 -14.19 -10.39
CA ALA A 248 17.84 -14.69 -11.75
C ALA A 248 19.00 -15.67 -11.81
N ASP A 249 18.88 -16.71 -12.63
CA ASP A 249 19.96 -17.61 -13.01
C ASP A 249 20.51 -17.31 -14.42
N ASP A 250 21.44 -18.13 -14.91
CA ASP A 250 22.08 -17.98 -16.21
C ASP A 250 21.13 -18.10 -17.41
N THR A 251 19.89 -18.49 -17.21
CA THR A 251 18.86 -18.61 -18.26
C THR A 251 18.05 -17.35 -18.48
N ALA A 252 18.18 -16.36 -17.59
CA ALA A 252 17.50 -15.08 -17.72
C ALA A 252 18.02 -14.27 -18.91
N ASP A 253 17.11 -13.57 -19.59
CA ASP A 253 17.51 -12.62 -20.63
C ASP A 253 18.00 -11.32 -19.99
N PRO A 254 19.28 -10.92 -20.15
CA PRO A 254 19.79 -9.70 -19.53
C PRO A 254 19.06 -8.43 -19.99
N ARG A 255 18.43 -8.45 -21.17
CA ARG A 255 17.63 -7.30 -21.67
C ARG A 255 16.37 -7.10 -20.86
N HIS A 256 15.70 -8.20 -20.45
CA HIS A 256 14.51 -8.15 -19.61
C HIS A 256 14.88 -7.67 -18.22
N VAL A 257 15.86 -8.30 -17.57
CA VAL A 257 16.33 -7.91 -16.24
C VAL A 257 16.72 -6.42 -16.19
N ALA A 258 17.49 -5.95 -17.19
CA ALA A 258 17.87 -4.54 -17.27
C ALA A 258 16.67 -3.61 -17.44
N ALA A 259 15.68 -3.99 -18.27
CA ALA A 259 14.48 -3.20 -18.48
C ALA A 259 13.64 -3.05 -17.18
N ASP A 260 13.51 -4.12 -16.41
CA ASP A 260 12.74 -4.12 -15.17
C ASP A 260 13.46 -3.35 -14.04
N LEU A 261 14.80 -3.45 -13.93
CA LEU A 261 15.59 -2.59 -13.04
C LEU A 261 15.46 -1.10 -13.40
N ILE A 262 15.43 -0.76 -14.68
CA ILE A 262 15.26 0.61 -15.17
C ILE A 262 13.85 1.12 -14.94
N SER A 263 12.82 0.32 -15.18
CA SER A 263 11.42 0.70 -14.94
C SER A 263 11.19 1.03 -13.46
N GLN A 264 11.81 0.30 -12.55
CA GLN A 264 11.78 0.59 -11.12
C GLN A 264 12.52 1.90 -10.79
N ALA A 265 13.72 2.09 -11.35
CA ALA A 265 14.56 3.27 -11.11
C ALA A 265 13.93 4.57 -11.66
N GLU A 266 12.98 4.47 -12.59
CA GLU A 266 12.29 5.62 -13.17
C GLU A 266 11.32 6.30 -12.20
N HIS A 267 10.86 5.61 -11.15
CA HIS A 267 9.89 6.16 -10.19
C HIS A 267 10.46 7.33 -9.37
N ASP A 268 11.64 7.14 -8.80
CA ASP A 268 12.24 8.12 -7.87
C ASP A 268 13.78 7.96 -7.80
N PRO A 269 14.55 9.02 -7.55
CA PRO A 269 16.00 8.92 -7.32
C PRO A 269 16.42 7.98 -6.19
N LEU A 270 15.54 7.71 -5.22
CA LEU A 270 15.75 6.80 -4.11
C LEU A 270 15.18 5.40 -4.36
N ALA A 271 14.58 5.14 -5.52
CA ALA A 271 14.11 3.80 -5.89
C ALA A 271 15.27 2.80 -5.86
N ALA A 272 15.01 1.61 -5.31
CA ALA A 272 16.02 0.57 -5.19
C ALA A 272 15.81 -0.52 -6.26
N SER A 273 16.88 -0.83 -6.98
CA SER A 273 16.90 -1.86 -8.03
C SER A 273 17.99 -2.88 -7.73
N VAL A 274 17.60 -4.11 -7.35
CA VAL A 274 18.51 -5.15 -6.87
C VAL A 274 18.41 -6.41 -7.72
N LEU A 275 19.52 -6.84 -8.31
CA LEU A 275 19.65 -8.14 -8.93
C LEU A 275 20.34 -9.12 -7.97
N VAL A 276 19.76 -10.29 -7.74
CA VAL A 276 20.36 -11.40 -6.99
C VAL A 276 20.60 -12.55 -7.98
N THR A 277 21.85 -12.97 -8.15
CA THR A 277 22.18 -14.01 -9.14
C THR A 277 23.39 -14.85 -8.71
N ASP A 278 23.38 -16.12 -9.09
CA ASP A 278 24.52 -17.04 -9.00
C ASP A 278 25.43 -17.00 -10.23
N SER A 279 25.04 -16.20 -11.25
CA SER A 279 25.78 -16.08 -12.52
C SER A 279 26.52 -14.73 -12.64
N PRO A 280 27.86 -14.70 -12.45
CA PRO A 280 28.64 -13.49 -12.74
C PRO A 280 28.51 -13.02 -14.19
N ALA A 281 28.36 -13.97 -15.12
CA ALA A 281 28.21 -13.67 -16.55
C ALA A 281 26.90 -12.94 -16.84
N LEU A 282 25.78 -13.35 -16.19
CA LEU A 282 24.52 -12.62 -16.28
C LEU A 282 24.66 -11.21 -15.69
N ALA A 283 25.30 -11.07 -14.54
CA ALA A 283 25.52 -9.80 -13.89
C ALA A 283 26.29 -8.81 -14.80
N ASP A 284 27.32 -9.27 -15.50
CA ASP A 284 28.10 -8.46 -16.45
C ASP A 284 27.25 -8.08 -17.68
N ALA A 285 26.45 -9.02 -18.19
CA ALA A 285 25.56 -8.78 -19.33
C ALA A 285 24.44 -7.77 -18.97
N VAL A 286 23.89 -7.86 -17.77
CA VAL A 286 22.87 -6.91 -17.27
C VAL A 286 23.46 -5.51 -17.11
N ASP A 287 24.68 -5.36 -16.56
CA ASP A 287 25.35 -4.06 -16.50
C ASP A 287 25.52 -3.42 -17.89
N ALA A 288 25.91 -4.23 -18.89
CA ALA A 288 26.05 -3.76 -20.28
C ALA A 288 24.70 -3.31 -20.87
N GLU A 289 23.64 -4.08 -20.63
CA GLU A 289 22.29 -3.76 -21.08
C GLU A 289 21.71 -2.52 -20.38
N VAL A 290 21.92 -2.37 -19.07
CA VAL A 290 21.53 -1.15 -18.32
C VAL A 290 22.16 0.08 -18.96
N LEU A 291 23.46 0.07 -19.23
CA LEU A 291 24.16 1.19 -19.87
C LEU A 291 23.55 1.53 -21.25
N ARG A 292 23.26 0.48 -22.05
CA ARG A 292 22.66 0.64 -23.37
C ARG A 292 21.25 1.24 -23.32
N GLN A 293 20.39 0.71 -22.42
CA GLN A 293 18.99 1.09 -22.35
C GLN A 293 18.80 2.47 -21.71
N VAL A 294 19.56 2.80 -20.65
CA VAL A 294 19.50 4.10 -19.99
C VAL A 294 19.85 5.26 -20.95
N ALA A 295 20.71 5.03 -21.92
CA ALA A 295 21.08 6.04 -22.91
C ALA A 295 19.90 6.54 -23.77
N THR A 296 18.81 5.77 -23.85
CA THR A 296 17.62 6.08 -24.69
C THR A 296 16.36 6.37 -23.87
N THR A 297 16.38 6.22 -22.55
CA THR A 297 15.19 6.49 -21.71
C THR A 297 14.95 7.99 -21.52
N LYS A 298 13.68 8.38 -21.46
CA LYS A 298 13.26 9.78 -21.27
C LYS A 298 13.81 10.41 -19.99
N HIS A 299 13.87 9.63 -18.91
CA HIS A 299 14.28 10.10 -17.58
C HIS A 299 15.68 9.63 -17.18
N ALA A 300 16.61 9.56 -18.15
CA ALA A 300 17.96 9.02 -17.98
C ALA A 300 18.68 9.52 -16.72
N ALA A 301 18.62 10.82 -16.40
CA ALA A 301 19.30 11.38 -15.23
C ALA A 301 18.73 10.82 -13.91
N ARG A 302 17.40 10.70 -13.79
CA ARG A 302 16.75 10.11 -12.61
C ARG A 302 17.11 8.63 -12.45
N VAL A 303 17.00 7.88 -13.54
CA VAL A 303 17.34 6.45 -13.57
C VAL A 303 18.80 6.22 -13.20
N GLN A 304 19.73 7.00 -13.74
CA GLN A 304 21.14 6.93 -13.40
C GLN A 304 21.39 7.20 -11.92
N THR A 305 20.71 8.20 -11.35
CA THR A 305 20.83 8.51 -9.91
C THR A 305 20.37 7.34 -9.05
N ALA A 306 19.22 6.74 -9.35
CA ALA A 306 18.67 5.60 -8.62
C ALA A 306 19.56 4.35 -8.72
N LEU A 307 20.02 4.01 -9.94
CA LEU A 307 20.85 2.82 -10.17
C LEU A 307 22.28 2.96 -9.62
N ALA A 308 22.82 4.18 -9.52
CA ALA A 308 24.14 4.44 -8.97
C ALA A 308 24.12 4.62 -7.43
N GLY A 309 22.94 4.74 -6.83
CA GLY A 309 22.76 4.92 -5.40
C GLY A 309 23.16 3.68 -4.60
N GLU A 310 23.44 3.86 -3.31
CA GLU A 310 23.79 2.76 -2.40
C GLU A 310 22.66 1.75 -2.20
N GLN A 311 21.42 2.15 -2.50
CA GLN A 311 20.23 1.31 -2.41
C GLN A 311 20.09 0.31 -3.56
N SER A 312 20.85 0.47 -4.65
CA SER A 312 20.78 -0.37 -5.84
C SER A 312 22.07 -1.18 -6.02
N GLY A 313 21.93 -2.39 -6.57
CA GLY A 313 23.12 -3.22 -6.80
C GLY A 313 22.85 -4.63 -7.30
N VAL A 314 23.95 -5.33 -7.54
CA VAL A 314 23.98 -6.76 -7.86
C VAL A 314 24.54 -7.52 -6.68
N VAL A 315 23.79 -8.51 -6.20
CA VAL A 315 24.18 -9.42 -5.12
C VAL A 315 24.55 -10.76 -5.75
N LEU A 316 25.84 -11.13 -5.68
CA LEU A 316 26.33 -12.42 -6.13
C LEU A 316 26.19 -13.47 -5.02
N VAL A 317 25.62 -14.60 -5.35
CA VAL A 317 25.37 -15.73 -4.46
C VAL A 317 26.00 -17.02 -4.96
N ASP A 318 26.14 -18.04 -4.10
CA ASP A 318 26.71 -19.34 -4.49
C ASP A 318 25.77 -20.13 -5.41
N ASP A 319 24.46 -20.07 -5.09
CA ASP A 319 23.40 -20.82 -5.76
C ASP A 319 22.03 -20.14 -5.52
N LEU A 320 20.99 -20.64 -6.19
CA LEU A 320 19.61 -20.14 -6.03
C LEU A 320 19.04 -20.39 -4.62
N GLU A 321 19.55 -21.37 -3.86
CA GLU A 321 19.14 -21.59 -2.47
C GLU A 321 19.63 -20.44 -1.56
N GLN A 322 20.84 -19.98 -1.76
CA GLN A 322 21.34 -18.78 -1.11
C GLN A 322 20.59 -17.56 -1.62
N GLY A 323 20.34 -17.47 -2.94
CA GLY A 323 19.54 -16.40 -3.54
C GLY A 323 18.15 -16.28 -2.92
N LEU A 324 17.46 -17.41 -2.72
CA LEU A 324 16.15 -17.43 -2.06
C LEU A 324 16.22 -16.87 -0.63
N ARG A 325 17.24 -17.27 0.15
CA ARG A 325 17.45 -16.71 1.49
C ARG A 325 17.70 -15.19 1.46
N VAL A 326 18.41 -14.71 0.45
CA VAL A 326 18.71 -13.29 0.26
C VAL A 326 17.44 -12.52 -0.06
N VAL A 327 16.61 -12.95 -1.03
CA VAL A 327 15.37 -12.24 -1.37
C VAL A 327 14.33 -12.31 -0.26
N ASP A 328 14.24 -13.40 0.50
CA ASP A 328 13.40 -13.49 1.69
C ASP A 328 13.86 -12.54 2.81
N ALA A 329 15.18 -12.40 2.99
CA ALA A 329 15.74 -11.44 3.94
C ALA A 329 15.55 -10.00 3.48
N TYR A 330 15.59 -9.74 2.18
CA TYR A 330 15.30 -8.44 1.59
C TYR A 330 13.82 -8.09 1.75
N ALA A 331 12.92 -9.04 1.48
CA ALA A 331 11.47 -8.83 1.56
C ALA A 331 11.02 -7.62 0.72
N ALA A 332 11.31 -7.68 -0.56
CA ALA A 332 11.06 -6.61 -1.53
C ALA A 332 9.58 -6.27 -1.67
N GLU A 333 9.29 -5.04 -2.07
CA GLU A 333 7.98 -4.61 -2.58
C GLU A 333 7.60 -5.44 -3.81
N HIS A 334 8.48 -5.44 -4.81
CA HIS A 334 8.35 -6.23 -6.03
C HIS A 334 9.46 -7.28 -6.07
N LEU A 335 9.12 -8.54 -6.23
CA LEU A 335 10.08 -9.62 -6.43
C LEU A 335 9.82 -10.29 -7.76
N GLU A 336 10.80 -10.25 -8.65
CA GLU A 336 10.79 -11.07 -9.88
C GLU A 336 11.62 -12.33 -9.71
N ILE A 337 11.15 -13.42 -10.31
CA ILE A 337 11.86 -14.69 -10.40
C ILE A 337 12.11 -15.00 -11.88
N GLN A 338 13.32 -14.76 -12.31
CA GLN A 338 13.80 -14.92 -13.70
C GLN A 338 14.75 -16.13 -13.79
N THR A 339 14.23 -17.31 -13.45
CA THR A 339 15.01 -18.57 -13.42
C THR A 339 14.38 -19.63 -14.32
N ARG A 340 15.11 -20.69 -14.61
CA ARG A 340 14.60 -21.84 -15.40
C ARG A 340 13.29 -22.38 -14.87
N ASP A 341 13.21 -22.63 -13.56
CA ASP A 341 12.04 -23.18 -12.88
C ASP A 341 11.35 -22.11 -12.02
N ALA A 342 11.12 -20.94 -12.62
CA ALA A 342 10.67 -19.72 -11.92
C ALA A 342 9.47 -19.95 -10.98
N ARG A 343 8.47 -20.76 -11.40
CA ARG A 343 7.29 -21.03 -10.58
C ARG A 343 7.63 -21.84 -9.31
N GLU A 344 8.54 -22.79 -9.40
CA GLU A 344 8.93 -23.61 -8.25
C GLU A 344 9.63 -22.74 -7.20
N TRP A 345 10.54 -21.86 -7.63
CA TRP A 345 11.20 -20.90 -6.76
C TRP A 345 10.23 -19.90 -6.16
N ALA A 346 9.33 -19.33 -6.97
CA ALA A 346 8.34 -18.36 -6.52
C ALA A 346 7.45 -18.89 -5.39
N LEU A 347 7.03 -20.17 -5.46
CA LEU A 347 6.19 -20.79 -4.45
C LEU A 347 6.93 -21.08 -3.12
N ARG A 348 8.25 -20.98 -3.10
CA ARG A 348 9.10 -21.13 -1.91
C ARG A 348 9.39 -19.80 -1.21
N VAL A 349 9.20 -18.68 -1.91
CA VAL A 349 9.37 -17.33 -1.33
C VAL A 349 8.38 -17.12 -0.19
N ARG A 350 8.85 -16.52 0.89
CA ARG A 350 8.05 -16.24 2.09
C ARG A 350 7.75 -14.76 2.29
N ASN A 351 8.62 -13.88 1.81
CA ASN A 351 8.55 -12.46 2.09
C ASN A 351 8.70 -11.65 0.80
N ALA A 352 7.59 -11.21 0.24
CA ALA A 352 7.53 -10.24 -0.85
C ALA A 352 6.17 -9.53 -0.85
N GLY A 353 6.10 -8.30 -1.32
CA GLY A 353 4.84 -7.59 -1.53
C GLY A 353 4.04 -8.20 -2.67
N ALA A 354 4.71 -8.42 -3.82
CA ALA A 354 4.18 -9.18 -4.95
C ALA A 354 5.32 -9.99 -5.60
N ILE A 355 4.97 -11.13 -6.21
CA ILE A 355 5.93 -12.02 -6.89
C ILE A 355 5.55 -12.14 -8.37
N PHE A 356 6.50 -11.83 -9.26
CA PHE A 356 6.38 -11.87 -10.70
C PHE A 356 7.19 -13.05 -11.24
N VAL A 357 6.56 -13.92 -12.03
CA VAL A 357 7.10 -15.24 -12.31
C VAL A 357 7.44 -15.40 -13.79
N GLY A 358 8.73 -15.49 -14.09
CA GLY A 358 9.25 -15.76 -15.43
C GLY A 358 9.24 -14.54 -16.37
N ALA A 359 9.77 -14.74 -17.55
CA ALA A 359 10.08 -13.69 -18.53
C ALA A 359 8.87 -12.87 -19.05
N TRP A 360 7.64 -13.35 -18.86
CA TRP A 360 6.42 -12.72 -19.37
C TRP A 360 5.61 -12.00 -18.30
N SER A 361 6.17 -11.81 -17.12
CA SER A 361 5.53 -11.16 -15.98
C SER A 361 6.38 -10.01 -15.46
N PRO A 362 6.63 -8.97 -16.25
CA PRO A 362 7.37 -7.79 -15.78
C PRO A 362 6.61 -7.06 -14.67
N VAL A 363 7.31 -6.34 -13.80
CA VAL A 363 6.68 -5.54 -12.72
C VAL A 363 5.66 -4.57 -13.25
N SER A 364 5.92 -3.91 -14.38
CA SER A 364 4.99 -2.98 -15.02
C SER A 364 3.63 -3.61 -15.37
N LEU A 365 3.56 -4.93 -15.58
CA LEU A 365 2.28 -5.62 -15.74
C LEU A 365 1.48 -5.59 -14.44
N GLY A 366 2.15 -5.77 -13.28
CA GLY A 366 1.53 -5.68 -11.96
C GLY A 366 1.07 -4.26 -11.62
N ASP A 367 1.85 -3.28 -12.01
CA ASP A 367 1.53 -1.86 -11.78
C ASP A 367 0.26 -1.43 -12.50
N TYR A 368 -0.07 -2.06 -13.63
CA TYR A 368 -1.20 -1.65 -14.43
C TYR A 368 -2.26 -2.74 -14.63
N ALA A 369 -1.94 -3.80 -15.35
CA ALA A 369 -2.97 -4.63 -15.98
C ALA A 369 -2.98 -6.11 -15.56
N ALA A 370 -2.24 -6.53 -14.55
CA ALA A 370 -2.32 -7.91 -14.04
C ALA A 370 -3.64 -8.19 -13.31
N GLY A 371 -4.26 -7.15 -12.74
CA GLY A 371 -5.41 -7.26 -11.85
C GLY A 371 -5.02 -7.38 -10.37
N SER A 372 -3.72 -7.55 -10.07
CA SER A 372 -3.16 -7.41 -8.73
C SER A 372 -3.15 -5.95 -8.27
N ASN A 373 -2.74 -5.69 -7.04
CA ASN A 373 -2.65 -4.35 -6.51
C ASN A 373 -1.19 -3.90 -6.44
N HIS A 374 -0.90 -2.66 -6.84
CA HIS A 374 0.43 -2.09 -6.79
C HIS A 374 0.73 -1.29 -5.51
N VAL A 375 -0.25 -1.11 -4.64
CA VAL A 375 -0.02 -0.52 -3.31
C VAL A 375 0.52 -1.62 -2.40
N LEU A 376 1.83 -1.72 -2.33
CA LEU A 376 2.55 -2.83 -1.73
C LEU A 376 3.39 -2.37 -0.52
N PRO A 377 3.74 -3.26 0.41
CA PRO A 377 4.60 -2.93 1.53
C PRO A 377 6.06 -2.78 1.06
N THR A 378 6.69 -1.66 1.39
CA THR A 378 8.09 -1.34 1.08
C THR A 378 8.98 -1.49 2.31
N GLY A 379 10.29 -1.26 2.17
CA GLY A 379 11.22 -1.18 3.30
C GLY A 379 11.36 -2.48 4.09
N GLY A 380 11.06 -3.63 3.46
CA GLY A 380 11.07 -4.94 4.11
C GLY A 380 9.83 -5.24 4.96
N CYS A 381 8.80 -4.40 4.91
CA CYS A 381 7.54 -4.62 5.64
C CYS A 381 6.76 -5.83 5.09
N ALA A 382 7.10 -6.34 3.91
CA ALA A 382 6.52 -7.57 3.36
C ALA A 382 6.71 -8.82 4.25
N ARG A 383 7.55 -8.72 5.30
CA ARG A 383 7.67 -9.77 6.35
C ARG A 383 6.44 -9.89 7.24
N HIS A 384 5.62 -8.85 7.34
CA HIS A 384 4.48 -8.79 8.28
C HIS A 384 3.25 -8.05 7.71
N SER A 385 3.38 -7.46 6.53
CA SER A 385 2.29 -6.71 5.86
C SER A 385 2.04 -7.28 4.47
N SER A 386 0.80 -7.22 4.04
CA SER A 386 0.38 -7.57 2.67
C SER A 386 0.16 -6.30 1.84
N GLY A 387 0.13 -6.44 0.54
CA GLY A 387 -0.38 -5.40 -0.36
C GLY A 387 -1.84 -5.08 -0.10
N LEU A 388 -2.27 -3.91 -0.56
CA LEU A 388 -3.65 -3.45 -0.43
C LEU A 388 -4.61 -4.45 -1.10
N SER A 389 -5.63 -4.83 -0.37
CA SER A 389 -6.59 -5.84 -0.79
C SER A 389 -7.97 -5.56 -0.19
N VAL A 390 -8.96 -6.36 -0.54
CA VAL A 390 -10.30 -6.27 0.05
C VAL A 390 -10.25 -6.38 1.58
N GLN A 391 -9.36 -7.23 2.12
CA GLN A 391 -9.20 -7.41 3.56
C GLN A 391 -8.74 -6.14 4.29
N SER A 392 -8.01 -5.24 3.62
CA SER A 392 -7.57 -3.98 4.20
C SER A 392 -8.73 -3.09 4.64
N PHE A 393 -9.91 -3.29 4.05
CA PHE A 393 -11.13 -2.52 4.30
C PHE A 393 -12.17 -3.28 5.14
N LEU A 394 -11.85 -4.50 5.58
CA LEU A 394 -12.74 -5.36 6.36
C LEU A 394 -12.25 -5.50 7.81
N ARG A 395 -13.18 -5.60 8.74
CA ARG A 395 -12.92 -5.91 10.14
C ARG A 395 -13.62 -7.21 10.50
N GLY A 396 -12.90 -8.15 11.08
CA GLY A 396 -13.47 -9.35 11.70
C GLY A 396 -14.07 -8.97 13.07
N VAL A 397 -15.38 -9.19 13.24
CA VAL A 397 -16.10 -8.93 14.49
C VAL A 397 -16.73 -10.22 14.97
N HIS A 398 -16.39 -10.65 16.18
CA HIS A 398 -16.97 -11.83 16.77
C HIS A 398 -18.36 -11.55 17.36
N VAL A 399 -19.33 -12.37 16.97
CA VAL A 399 -20.64 -12.47 17.62
C VAL A 399 -20.65 -13.77 18.44
N VAL A 400 -20.74 -13.63 19.75
CA VAL A 400 -20.73 -14.74 20.70
C VAL A 400 -22.14 -14.98 21.20
N GLU A 401 -22.67 -16.17 20.97
CA GLU A 401 -24.03 -16.55 21.38
C GLU A 401 -23.97 -17.86 22.19
N TYR A 402 -24.46 -17.83 23.40
CA TYR A 402 -24.56 -19.00 24.29
C TYR A 402 -25.94 -19.06 24.91
N ASP A 403 -26.54 -20.23 24.94
CA ASP A 403 -27.73 -20.49 25.73
C ASP A 403 -27.38 -20.72 27.19
N GLU A 404 -28.41 -20.82 28.03
CA GLU A 404 -28.23 -21.03 29.48
C GLU A 404 -27.46 -22.33 29.82
N ALA A 405 -27.75 -23.42 29.09
CA ALA A 405 -27.11 -24.71 29.35
C ALA A 405 -25.63 -24.69 28.97
N ALA A 406 -25.28 -24.12 27.85
CA ALA A 406 -23.90 -23.95 27.41
C ALA A 406 -23.10 -23.02 28.35
N LEU A 407 -23.71 -21.92 28.82
CA LEU A 407 -23.05 -21.05 29.80
C LEU A 407 -22.87 -21.74 31.14
N ARG A 408 -23.84 -22.52 31.62
CA ARG A 408 -23.77 -23.26 32.87
C ARG A 408 -22.63 -24.29 32.87
N ASP A 409 -22.45 -24.97 31.73
CA ASP A 409 -21.38 -25.97 31.57
C ASP A 409 -19.97 -25.37 31.75
N VAL A 410 -19.75 -24.11 31.27
CA VAL A 410 -18.44 -23.45 31.34
C VAL A 410 -18.27 -22.52 32.53
N ALA A 411 -19.33 -22.23 33.27
CA ALA A 411 -19.37 -21.21 34.32
C ALA A 411 -18.25 -21.40 35.38
N GLY A 412 -18.06 -22.62 35.88
CA GLY A 412 -17.02 -22.91 36.86
C GLY A 412 -15.60 -22.60 36.37
N HIS A 413 -15.31 -22.82 35.09
CA HIS A 413 -14.01 -22.49 34.49
C HIS A 413 -13.79 -20.98 34.36
N VAL A 414 -14.82 -20.23 33.96
CA VAL A 414 -14.75 -18.75 33.89
C VAL A 414 -14.51 -18.16 35.29
N VAL A 415 -15.25 -18.64 36.31
CA VAL A 415 -15.08 -18.20 37.69
C VAL A 415 -13.68 -18.51 38.23
N ALA A 416 -13.15 -19.73 37.97
CA ALA A 416 -11.84 -20.11 38.40
C ALA A 416 -10.73 -19.23 37.82
N LEU A 417 -10.80 -18.93 36.50
CA LEU A 417 -9.85 -18.03 35.85
C LEU A 417 -9.98 -16.60 36.35
N ALA A 418 -11.21 -16.08 36.50
CA ALA A 418 -11.45 -14.73 37.01
C ALA A 418 -10.85 -14.54 38.42
N ASN A 419 -10.98 -15.55 39.29
CA ASN A 419 -10.36 -15.52 40.62
C ASN A 419 -8.84 -15.60 40.58
N ALA A 420 -8.28 -16.43 39.68
CA ALA A 420 -6.84 -16.55 39.52
C ALA A 420 -6.19 -15.26 39.00
N GLU A 421 -6.92 -14.46 38.18
CA GLU A 421 -6.49 -13.17 37.66
C GLU A 421 -6.82 -12.00 38.60
N ASP A 422 -7.37 -12.25 39.78
CA ASP A 422 -7.83 -11.24 40.74
C ASP A 422 -8.91 -10.29 40.14
N LEU A 423 -9.81 -10.87 39.34
CA LEU A 423 -10.93 -10.20 38.71
C LEU A 423 -12.27 -10.80 39.12
N PRO A 424 -12.62 -10.83 40.41
CA PRO A 424 -13.79 -11.55 40.92
C PRO A 424 -15.12 -11.09 40.30
N ALA A 425 -15.23 -9.82 39.93
CA ALA A 425 -16.43 -9.29 39.28
C ALA A 425 -16.75 -9.97 37.94
N HIS A 426 -15.74 -10.52 37.22
CA HIS A 426 -15.96 -11.32 36.02
C HIS A 426 -16.66 -12.63 36.35
N GLY A 427 -16.26 -13.28 37.45
CA GLY A 427 -16.95 -14.46 37.99
C GLY A 427 -18.36 -14.15 38.46
N ASP A 428 -18.56 -13.02 39.15
CA ASP A 428 -19.87 -12.58 39.63
C ASP A 428 -20.83 -12.28 38.47
N ALA A 429 -20.31 -11.75 37.36
CA ALA A 429 -21.13 -11.55 36.15
C ALA A 429 -21.71 -12.87 35.62
N VAL A 430 -20.98 -13.97 35.70
CA VAL A 430 -21.49 -15.32 35.35
C VAL A 430 -22.47 -15.81 36.39
N ARG A 431 -22.15 -15.76 37.69
CA ARG A 431 -23.03 -16.19 38.78
C ARG A 431 -24.39 -15.48 38.81
N ALA A 432 -24.41 -14.17 38.46
CA ALA A 432 -25.63 -13.37 38.40
C ALA A 432 -26.67 -13.89 37.38
N ARG A 433 -26.28 -14.73 36.45
CA ARG A 433 -27.17 -15.36 35.46
C ARG A 433 -27.86 -16.63 36.00
N PHE A 434 -27.44 -17.10 37.17
CA PHE A 434 -27.95 -18.32 37.80
C PHE A 434 -28.47 -17.98 39.22
N PRO A 435 -29.71 -17.46 39.36
CA PRO A 435 -30.30 -17.16 40.65
C PRO A 435 -30.52 -18.48 41.41
N GLY A 436 -29.76 -18.69 42.51
CA GLY A 436 -29.82 -19.90 43.32
C GLY A 436 -28.46 -20.50 43.70
N GLY A 437 -27.35 -19.97 43.19
CA GLY A 437 -26.00 -20.30 43.66
C GLY A 437 -25.33 -21.54 43.04
N ASP A 438 -25.90 -22.14 42.01
CA ASP A 438 -25.34 -23.31 41.33
C ASP A 438 -24.64 -22.91 39.99
N ALA A 439 -23.55 -22.15 40.08
CA ALA A 439 -22.64 -21.90 38.95
C ALA A 439 -21.21 -22.34 39.29
#